data_0f91d20b6d5b7bd9892c49c49cb53f26
#
_entry.id   0f91d20b6d5b7bd9892c49c49cb53f26
#
_cell.length_a   1.000
_cell.length_b   1.000
_cell.length_c   1.000
_cell.angle_alpha   90.00
_cell.angle_beta   90.00
_cell.angle_gamma   90.00
#
_symmetry.space_group_name_H-M   'P 1'
#
loop_
_entity.id
_entity.type
_entity.pdbx_description
1 polymer ?
#
loop_
_entity_poly.entity_id
_entity_poly.type
_entity_poly.pdbx_seq_one_letter_code
_entity_poly.pdbx_strand_id
1 'polypeptide(L)'
;MLTFLAAVATAAAILRQRRSPRSAMAWLAFVVMIPYIAVPLFIALGIRRRGQRHRRAIKDLSGEPGLQRMLRAYDMPGPVDGNKIEFLPTPEVAKKAVFDVIASAEKDIVVSLYALTRDETGAAFVHALTDAVKRGVTVRLEVDAFGSLKRPRSAIREFKKAGGQFRLFAPLIHGPMGQPVNLRNHRKLVLADGKRLWAGGRNVGRRYLGDSQNSDTWVDLSFYAEGPITHEFAQLFCETWTRCGGKIEDDWLKNLGPHIENPGTSCLQLMPSGADQQGDALHDLIVHLVHRAERRIWICTPYFVPSSSLFEALSTARRRGVEVRITFPERSNQSLADLARGPFVNELEELGVEMNVLRGKMLHAKAIILDDYTFVGSANVDERSLLVNYESMVIAWSQEDREYLVDWYQKLAERADTGLKPASKPWRLLEKIVSLAGPEL
;
A
#
# COMPACT_ATOMS: atom_id res chain seq x y z
N MET A 1 39.89 -11.78 2.33
CA MET A 1 39.17 -13.08 2.28
C MET A 1 37.71 -12.94 2.68
N LEU A 2 37.39 -12.46 3.89
CA LEU A 2 35.99 -12.32 4.37
C LEU A 2 35.11 -11.44 3.46
N THR A 3 35.60 -10.28 3.02
CA THR A 3 34.89 -9.36 2.13
C THR A 3 34.61 -9.96 0.76
N PHE A 4 35.58 -10.71 0.23
CA PHE A 4 35.39 -11.40 -1.04
C PHE A 4 34.32 -12.49 -0.95
N LEU A 5 34.33 -13.29 0.11
CA LEU A 5 33.29 -14.31 0.37
C LEU A 5 31.91 -13.66 0.56
N ALA A 6 31.84 -12.53 1.28
CA ALA A 6 30.62 -11.78 1.46
C ALA A 6 30.08 -11.21 0.13
N ALA A 7 30.96 -10.68 -0.72
CA ALA A 7 30.59 -10.19 -2.04
C ALA A 7 30.08 -11.32 -2.96
N VAL A 8 30.73 -12.47 -2.98
CA VAL A 8 30.29 -13.66 -3.73
C VAL A 8 28.94 -14.18 -3.22
N ALA A 9 28.75 -14.26 -1.91
CA ALA A 9 27.48 -14.68 -1.31
C ALA A 9 26.35 -13.67 -1.67
N THR A 10 26.67 -12.36 -1.65
CA THR A 10 25.73 -11.31 -2.02
C THR A 10 25.38 -11.39 -3.52
N ALA A 11 26.35 -11.58 -4.40
CA ALA A 11 26.12 -11.76 -5.83
C ALA A 11 25.22 -12.99 -6.10
N ALA A 12 25.48 -14.12 -5.43
CA ALA A 12 24.64 -15.29 -5.52
C ALA A 12 23.21 -15.03 -5.00
N ALA A 13 23.06 -14.24 -3.92
CA ALA A 13 21.76 -13.84 -3.40
C ALA A 13 21.01 -12.93 -4.38
N ILE A 14 21.69 -11.98 -5.05
CA ILE A 14 21.10 -11.11 -6.09
C ILE A 14 20.54 -11.97 -7.22
N LEU A 15 21.32 -12.92 -7.73
CA LEU A 15 20.93 -13.77 -8.86
C LEU A 15 19.80 -14.76 -8.52
N ARG A 16 19.64 -15.10 -7.25
CA ARG A 16 18.54 -15.98 -6.79
C ARG A 16 17.21 -15.27 -6.53
N GLN A 17 17.23 -13.95 -6.50
CA GLN A 17 16.01 -13.15 -6.27
C GLN A 17 15.31 -12.85 -7.60
N ARG A 18 13.98 -12.74 -7.58
CA ARG A 18 13.22 -12.21 -8.71
C ARG A 18 13.44 -10.69 -8.78
N ARG A 19 14.27 -10.26 -9.71
CA ARG A 19 14.59 -8.85 -9.99
C ARG A 19 14.52 -8.61 -11.48
N SER A 20 14.27 -7.35 -11.85
CA SER A 20 14.52 -6.96 -13.24
C SER A 20 16.02 -7.12 -13.56
N PRO A 21 16.38 -7.52 -14.77
CA PRO A 21 17.79 -7.64 -15.17
C PRO A 21 18.59 -6.34 -14.90
N ARG A 22 17.96 -5.17 -15.07
CA ARG A 22 18.55 -3.86 -14.79
C ARG A 22 18.94 -3.72 -13.32
N SER A 23 18.02 -4.01 -12.39
CA SER A 23 18.30 -3.96 -10.96
C SER A 23 19.35 -4.98 -10.54
N ALA A 24 19.32 -6.20 -11.09
CA ALA A 24 20.33 -7.22 -10.80
C ALA A 24 21.72 -6.76 -11.25
N MET A 25 21.86 -6.24 -12.48
CA MET A 25 23.13 -5.73 -13.00
C MET A 25 23.65 -4.53 -12.20
N ALA A 26 22.78 -3.59 -11.82
CA ALA A 26 23.17 -2.43 -11.02
C ALA A 26 23.73 -2.87 -9.66
N TRP A 27 23.07 -3.80 -8.97
CA TRP A 27 23.57 -4.35 -7.70
C TRP A 27 24.86 -5.15 -7.87
N LEU A 28 24.98 -5.98 -8.91
CA LEU A 28 26.20 -6.74 -9.17
C LEU A 28 27.38 -5.79 -9.45
N ALA A 29 27.19 -4.78 -10.30
CA ALA A 29 28.21 -3.78 -10.56
C ALA A 29 28.60 -3.04 -9.27
N PHE A 30 27.64 -2.65 -8.44
CA PHE A 30 27.91 -1.98 -7.18
C PHE A 30 28.68 -2.86 -6.19
N VAL A 31 28.32 -4.15 -6.08
CA VAL A 31 29.05 -5.14 -5.25
C VAL A 31 30.48 -5.34 -5.74
N VAL A 32 30.71 -5.36 -7.05
CA VAL A 32 32.07 -5.51 -7.64
C VAL A 32 32.90 -4.25 -7.43
N MET A 33 32.32 -3.05 -7.64
CA MET A 33 33.05 -1.79 -7.58
C MET A 33 33.36 -1.34 -6.13
N ILE A 34 32.40 -1.47 -5.20
CA ILE A 34 32.51 -0.94 -3.84
C ILE A 34 31.92 -1.94 -2.82
N PRO A 35 32.51 -3.14 -2.66
CA PRO A 35 31.94 -4.22 -1.86
C PRO A 35 31.70 -3.84 -0.40
N TYR A 36 32.53 -3.01 0.19
CA TYR A 36 32.43 -2.59 1.60
C TYR A 36 31.16 -1.77 1.90
N ILE A 37 30.63 -1.07 0.92
CA ILE A 37 29.39 -0.29 1.02
C ILE A 37 28.22 -1.09 0.46
N ALA A 38 28.43 -1.72 -0.70
CA ALA A 38 27.36 -2.41 -1.42
C ALA A 38 26.82 -3.62 -0.66
N VAL A 39 27.67 -4.41 0.00
CA VAL A 39 27.22 -5.60 0.76
C VAL A 39 26.32 -5.22 1.95
N PRO A 40 26.71 -4.30 2.87
CA PRO A 40 25.83 -3.84 3.93
C PRO A 40 24.54 -3.21 3.40
N LEU A 41 24.63 -2.38 2.37
CA LEU A 41 23.44 -1.76 1.75
C LEU A 41 22.54 -2.80 1.11
N PHE A 42 23.07 -3.82 0.46
CA PHE A 42 22.28 -4.91 -0.09
C PHE A 42 21.55 -5.70 1.00
N ILE A 43 22.21 -5.99 2.11
CA ILE A 43 21.59 -6.69 3.25
C ILE A 43 20.48 -5.82 3.84
N ALA A 44 20.66 -4.50 3.90
CA ALA A 44 19.69 -3.57 4.48
C ALA A 44 18.52 -3.27 3.53
N LEU A 45 18.79 -3.03 2.25
CA LEU A 45 17.84 -2.49 1.28
C LEU A 45 17.57 -3.42 0.10
N GLY A 46 18.49 -4.30 -0.20
CA GLY A 46 18.48 -5.11 -1.40
C GLY A 46 17.75 -6.45 -1.28
N ILE A 47 17.33 -6.89 -0.10
CA ILE A 47 16.65 -8.18 0.04
C ILE A 47 15.19 -8.03 -0.39
N ARG A 48 14.85 -8.59 -1.55
CA ARG A 48 13.48 -8.73 -2.05
C ARG A 48 12.85 -10.04 -1.56
N ARG A 49 11.54 -10.18 -1.75
CA ARG A 49 10.75 -11.33 -1.32
C ARG A 49 11.48 -12.66 -1.51
N ARG A 50 11.60 -13.44 -0.46
CA ARG A 50 11.63 -14.88 -0.62
C ARG A 50 10.19 -15.33 -0.87
N GLY A 51 9.75 -15.29 -2.12
CA GLY A 51 8.50 -15.94 -2.49
C GLY A 51 8.58 -17.38 -2.04
N GLN A 52 7.72 -17.80 -1.14
CA GLN A 52 7.52 -19.22 -0.90
C GLN A 52 7.08 -19.79 -2.24
N ARG A 53 7.99 -20.51 -2.91
CA ARG A 53 7.64 -21.34 -4.06
C ARG A 53 6.75 -22.47 -3.55
N HIS A 54 5.51 -22.19 -3.26
CA HIS A 54 4.53 -23.23 -3.33
C HIS A 54 4.34 -23.50 -4.81
N ARG A 55 5.04 -24.54 -5.32
CA ARG A 55 4.61 -25.23 -6.54
C ARG A 55 3.31 -25.95 -6.20
N ARG A 56 2.24 -25.21 -5.98
CA ARG A 56 0.92 -25.80 -6.15
C ARG A 56 0.76 -26.04 -7.64
N ALA A 57 0.44 -27.31 -8.00
CA ALA A 57 -0.03 -27.62 -9.31
C ALA A 57 -1.11 -26.59 -9.68
N ILE A 58 -1.04 -26.01 -10.87
CA ILE A 58 -2.12 -25.18 -11.39
C ILE A 58 -3.36 -26.06 -11.26
N LYS A 59 -4.26 -25.70 -10.34
CA LYS A 59 -5.54 -26.38 -10.18
C LYS A 59 -6.23 -26.32 -11.54
N ASP A 60 -6.88 -27.38 -11.92
CA ASP A 60 -7.76 -27.32 -13.10
C ASP A 60 -8.90 -26.35 -12.79
N LEU A 61 -8.78 -25.17 -13.37
CA LEU A 61 -9.72 -24.06 -13.28
C LEU A 61 -10.45 -23.88 -14.63
N SER A 62 -10.52 -24.95 -15.44
CA SER A 62 -11.26 -24.97 -16.68
C SER A 62 -12.73 -24.64 -16.39
N GLY A 63 -13.28 -23.67 -17.12
CA GLY A 63 -14.68 -23.20 -16.95
C GLY A 63 -14.83 -21.89 -16.17
N GLU A 64 -13.82 -21.39 -15.46
CA GLU A 64 -13.91 -20.08 -14.82
C GLU A 64 -13.51 -18.93 -15.77
N PRO A 65 -14.13 -17.73 -15.63
CA PRO A 65 -13.68 -16.53 -16.34
C PRO A 65 -12.18 -16.27 -16.10
N GLY A 66 -11.46 -15.81 -17.12
CA GLY A 66 -9.99 -15.68 -17.08
C GLY A 66 -9.46 -14.89 -15.87
N LEU A 67 -10.17 -13.84 -15.44
CA LEU A 67 -9.81 -13.05 -14.27
C LEU A 67 -9.94 -13.85 -12.95
N GLN A 68 -11.06 -14.53 -12.75
CA GLN A 68 -11.30 -15.35 -11.56
C GLN A 68 -10.28 -16.49 -11.47
N ARG A 69 -9.98 -17.11 -12.60
CA ARG A 69 -8.95 -18.16 -12.72
C ARG A 69 -7.58 -17.63 -12.30
N MET A 70 -7.21 -16.44 -12.77
CA MET A 70 -5.96 -15.81 -12.41
C MET A 70 -5.88 -15.55 -10.89
N LEU A 71 -6.91 -14.95 -10.29
CA LEU A 71 -6.96 -14.64 -8.87
C LEU A 71 -6.87 -15.90 -7.99
N ARG A 72 -7.60 -16.97 -8.37
CA ARG A 72 -7.52 -18.26 -7.67
C ARG A 72 -6.16 -18.96 -7.82
N ALA A 73 -5.44 -18.74 -8.92
CA ALA A 73 -4.08 -19.26 -9.08
C ALA A 73 -3.10 -18.64 -8.08
N TYR A 74 -3.41 -17.44 -7.59
CA TYR A 74 -2.66 -16.76 -6.52
C TYR A 74 -3.24 -16.98 -5.11
N ASP A 75 -4.25 -17.84 -4.95
CA ASP A 75 -5.02 -18.02 -3.70
C ASP A 75 -5.58 -16.69 -3.14
N MET A 76 -5.95 -15.74 -4.03
CA MET A 76 -6.55 -14.48 -3.62
C MET A 76 -7.98 -14.71 -3.12
N PRO A 77 -8.43 -13.95 -2.09
CA PRO A 77 -9.82 -14.00 -1.67
C PRO A 77 -10.74 -13.60 -2.82
N GLY A 78 -11.90 -14.23 -2.88
CA GLY A 78 -12.93 -13.88 -3.83
C GLY A 78 -13.69 -12.60 -3.44
N PRO A 79 -14.53 -12.06 -4.33
CA PRO A 79 -15.45 -11.00 -3.94
C PRO A 79 -16.47 -11.51 -2.92
N VAL A 80 -16.82 -10.64 -1.97
CA VAL A 80 -17.80 -10.90 -0.91
C VAL A 80 -18.91 -9.86 -0.95
N ASP A 81 -20.15 -10.34 -0.96
CA ASP A 81 -21.36 -9.51 -0.96
C ASP A 81 -21.81 -9.13 0.45
N GLY A 82 -22.77 -8.22 0.54
CA GLY A 82 -23.41 -7.86 1.81
C GLY A 82 -22.62 -6.88 2.65
N ASN A 83 -21.66 -6.16 2.07
CA ASN A 83 -20.92 -5.14 2.79
C ASN A 83 -21.60 -3.78 2.68
N LYS A 84 -21.38 -2.94 3.69
CA LYS A 84 -21.56 -1.50 3.65
C LYS A 84 -20.18 -0.87 3.50
N ILE A 85 -20.01 0.06 2.56
CA ILE A 85 -18.81 0.88 2.43
C ILE A 85 -19.17 2.37 2.39
N GLU A 86 -18.38 3.19 3.06
CA GLU A 86 -18.46 4.65 3.01
C GLU A 86 -17.06 5.19 2.67
N PHE A 87 -16.92 5.90 1.56
CA PHE A 87 -15.66 6.54 1.21
C PHE A 87 -15.48 7.84 2.00
N LEU A 88 -14.28 8.07 2.48
CA LEU A 88 -13.91 9.16 3.37
C LEU A 88 -12.94 10.11 2.65
N PRO A 89 -13.44 11.02 1.79
CA PRO A 89 -12.59 11.82 0.91
C PRO A 89 -11.84 12.94 1.64
N THR A 90 -12.39 13.46 2.75
CA THR A 90 -11.77 14.55 3.51
C THR A 90 -11.11 14.07 4.80
N PRO A 91 -10.09 14.79 5.30
CA PRO A 91 -9.41 14.41 6.53
C PRO A 91 -10.31 14.49 7.76
N GLU A 92 -11.28 15.41 7.80
CA GLU A 92 -12.22 15.58 8.92
C GLU A 92 -13.16 14.37 9.03
N VAL A 93 -13.74 13.95 7.89
CA VAL A 93 -14.63 12.78 7.84
C VAL A 93 -13.85 11.52 8.19
N ALA A 94 -12.63 11.37 7.66
CA ALA A 94 -11.77 10.24 7.95
C ALA A 94 -11.33 10.20 9.42
N LYS A 95 -11.03 11.36 10.01
CA LYS A 95 -10.71 11.51 11.43
C LYS A 95 -11.90 11.10 12.30
N LYS A 96 -13.08 11.68 12.03
CA LYS A 96 -14.30 11.32 12.77
C LYS A 96 -14.54 9.82 12.72
N ALA A 97 -14.50 9.21 11.53
CA ALA A 97 -14.77 7.80 11.34
C ALA A 97 -13.80 6.90 12.13
N VAL A 98 -12.48 7.17 12.10
CA VAL A 98 -11.53 6.34 12.85
C VAL A 98 -11.71 6.46 14.36
N PHE A 99 -12.04 7.64 14.88
CA PHE A 99 -12.30 7.82 16.31
C PHE A 99 -13.65 7.19 16.72
N ASP A 100 -14.67 7.24 15.86
CA ASP A 100 -15.96 6.55 16.10
C ASP A 100 -15.77 5.03 16.15
N VAL A 101 -14.95 4.45 15.25
CA VAL A 101 -14.59 3.02 15.27
C VAL A 101 -13.95 2.65 16.61
N ILE A 102 -12.98 3.44 17.10
CA ILE A 102 -12.34 3.18 18.40
C ILE A 102 -13.31 3.34 19.57
N ALA A 103 -14.17 4.35 19.53
CA ALA A 103 -15.13 4.62 20.59
C ALA A 103 -16.21 3.54 20.69
N SER A 104 -16.62 2.96 19.55
CA SER A 104 -17.66 1.95 19.46
C SER A 104 -17.21 0.53 19.86
N ALA A 105 -15.92 0.31 20.09
CA ALA A 105 -15.40 -1.02 20.42
C ALA A 105 -15.81 -1.48 21.82
N GLU A 106 -16.28 -2.72 21.91
CA GLU A 106 -16.72 -3.38 23.14
C GLU A 106 -15.78 -4.50 23.59
N LYS A 107 -15.17 -5.22 22.65
CA LYS A 107 -14.37 -6.43 22.94
C LYS A 107 -12.92 -6.27 22.54
N ASP A 108 -12.66 -5.91 21.29
CA ASP A 108 -11.29 -5.83 20.78
C ASP A 108 -11.11 -4.77 19.70
N ILE A 109 -9.88 -4.25 19.61
CA ILE A 109 -9.42 -3.38 18.54
C ILE A 109 -8.09 -3.89 18.03
N VAL A 110 -7.98 -4.06 16.72
CA VAL A 110 -6.70 -4.32 16.07
C VAL A 110 -6.34 -3.15 15.14
N VAL A 111 -5.10 -2.74 15.20
CA VAL A 111 -4.58 -1.58 14.46
C VAL A 111 -3.28 -1.95 13.77
N SER A 112 -3.20 -1.72 12.46
CA SER A 112 -1.97 -1.76 11.70
C SER A 112 -1.78 -0.45 10.96
N LEU A 113 -0.63 0.22 11.14
CA LEU A 113 -0.31 1.51 10.52
C LEU A 113 1.12 1.53 10.01
N TYR A 114 1.34 2.12 8.85
CA TYR A 114 2.68 2.44 8.40
C TYR A 114 3.27 3.61 9.18
N ALA A 115 2.56 4.74 9.26
CA ALA A 115 3.04 5.91 9.98
C ALA A 115 2.05 6.35 11.07
N LEU A 116 2.57 6.43 12.29
CA LEU A 116 1.95 7.06 13.44
C LEU A 116 2.86 8.21 13.87
N THR A 117 2.42 9.46 13.66
CA THR A 117 3.30 10.62 13.80
C THR A 117 3.29 11.21 15.20
N ARG A 118 4.42 11.84 15.58
CA ARG A 118 4.57 12.53 16.86
C ARG A 118 4.01 13.95 16.78
N ASP A 119 2.69 14.03 16.71
CA ASP A 119 1.93 15.29 16.74
C ASP A 119 0.68 15.11 17.59
N GLU A 120 -0.12 16.15 17.72
CA GLU A 120 -1.34 16.16 18.52
C GLU A 120 -2.35 15.08 18.07
N THR A 121 -2.52 14.91 16.76
CA THR A 121 -3.44 13.92 16.19
C THR A 121 -2.98 12.49 16.49
N GLY A 122 -1.67 12.22 16.33
CA GLY A 122 -1.11 10.91 16.67
C GLY A 122 -1.16 10.61 18.15
N ALA A 123 -0.94 11.62 19.01
CA ALA A 123 -1.07 11.46 20.45
C ALA A 123 -2.54 11.21 20.84
N ALA A 124 -3.48 12.00 20.34
CA ALA A 124 -4.92 11.83 20.59
C ALA A 124 -5.42 10.45 20.16
N PHE A 125 -4.95 9.94 19.02
CA PHE A 125 -5.27 8.59 18.57
C PHE A 125 -4.82 7.52 19.57
N VAL A 126 -3.59 7.60 20.07
CA VAL A 126 -3.07 6.64 21.07
C VAL A 126 -3.81 6.78 22.41
N HIS A 127 -4.19 8.00 22.82
CA HIS A 127 -5.00 8.22 24.00
C HIS A 127 -6.40 7.58 23.85
N ALA A 128 -7.05 7.73 22.71
CA ALA A 128 -8.34 7.06 22.44
C ALA A 128 -8.22 5.53 22.55
N LEU A 129 -7.13 4.92 22.03
CA LEU A 129 -6.84 3.50 22.21
C LEU A 129 -6.60 3.15 23.70
N THR A 130 -5.93 4.03 24.43
CA THR A 130 -5.69 3.84 25.88
C THR A 130 -7.01 3.85 26.67
N ASP A 131 -7.90 4.74 26.30
CA ASP A 131 -9.23 4.82 26.95
C ASP A 131 -10.08 3.60 26.60
N ALA A 132 -9.96 3.05 25.38
CA ALA A 132 -10.56 1.76 25.05
C ALA A 132 -10.02 0.63 25.95
N VAL A 133 -8.70 0.55 26.17
CA VAL A 133 -8.12 -0.42 27.12
C VAL A 133 -8.68 -0.25 28.53
N LYS A 134 -8.84 1.00 29.03
CA LYS A 134 -9.42 1.27 30.35
C LYS A 134 -10.91 0.86 30.44
N ARG A 135 -11.65 0.82 29.32
CA ARG A 135 -12.99 0.27 29.24
C ARG A 135 -13.02 -1.26 29.26
N GLY A 136 -11.88 -1.94 29.24
CA GLY A 136 -11.77 -3.40 29.20
C GLY A 136 -11.59 -3.99 27.81
N VAL A 137 -11.44 -3.15 26.77
CA VAL A 137 -11.24 -3.60 25.39
C VAL A 137 -9.81 -4.11 25.21
N THR A 138 -9.65 -5.26 24.57
CA THR A 138 -8.34 -5.78 24.18
C THR A 138 -7.82 -5.02 22.96
N VAL A 139 -6.75 -4.25 23.12
CA VAL A 139 -6.21 -3.42 22.01
C VAL A 139 -4.82 -3.89 21.59
N ARG A 140 -4.68 -4.19 20.29
CA ARG A 140 -3.42 -4.59 19.64
C ARG A 140 -3.02 -3.54 18.61
N LEU A 141 -1.91 -2.84 18.86
CA LEU A 141 -1.36 -1.79 17.99
C LEU A 141 -0.05 -2.23 17.37
N GLU A 142 -0.06 -2.40 16.06
CA GLU A 142 1.12 -2.63 15.24
C GLU A 142 1.45 -1.38 14.43
N VAL A 143 2.72 -0.97 14.41
CA VAL A 143 3.19 0.10 13.53
C VAL A 143 4.49 -0.29 12.85
N ASP A 144 4.68 0.14 11.60
CA ASP A 144 5.95 -0.05 10.90
C ASP A 144 7.07 0.73 11.59
N ALA A 145 8.21 0.08 11.79
CA ALA A 145 9.31 0.67 12.56
C ALA A 145 9.95 1.86 11.84
N PHE A 146 10.02 1.85 10.50
CA PHE A 146 10.59 2.93 9.70
C PHE A 146 9.58 4.07 9.51
N GLY A 147 8.36 3.76 9.08
CA GLY A 147 7.31 4.76 8.90
C GLY A 147 6.95 5.50 10.20
N SER A 148 7.09 4.83 11.33
CA SER A 148 6.78 5.38 12.67
C SER A 148 8.01 5.69 13.52
N LEU A 149 9.15 6.05 12.92
CA LEU A 149 10.37 6.45 13.66
C LEU A 149 10.10 7.60 14.62
N LYS A 150 9.31 8.59 14.19
CA LYS A 150 8.89 9.76 14.98
C LYS A 150 7.50 9.56 15.61
N ARG A 151 7.22 8.39 16.23
CA ARG A 151 5.95 8.08 16.90
C ARG A 151 5.80 8.78 18.26
N PRO A 152 4.60 8.94 18.81
CA PRO A 152 4.34 9.56 20.12
C PRO A 152 4.71 8.60 21.27
N ARG A 153 6.00 8.53 21.62
CA ARG A 153 6.56 7.53 22.55
C ARG A 153 5.98 7.62 23.96
N SER A 154 5.60 8.81 24.46
CA SER A 154 4.98 8.97 25.79
C SER A 154 3.60 8.34 25.82
N ALA A 155 2.74 8.69 24.87
CA ALA A 155 1.40 8.13 24.76
C ALA A 155 1.44 6.59 24.58
N ILE A 156 2.36 6.07 23.76
CA ILE A 156 2.54 4.60 23.60
C ILE A 156 2.98 3.95 24.92
N ARG A 157 3.79 4.64 25.72
CA ARG A 157 4.22 4.14 27.05
C ARG A 157 3.04 4.05 28.02
N GLU A 158 2.16 5.06 28.03
CA GLU A 158 0.92 5.09 28.80
C GLU A 158 -0.06 4.00 28.34
N PHE A 159 -0.24 3.86 27.02
CA PHE A 159 -1.02 2.78 26.42
C PHE A 159 -0.57 1.40 26.90
N LYS A 160 0.75 1.13 26.88
CA LYS A 160 1.31 -0.13 27.37
C LYS A 160 1.11 -0.33 28.86
N LYS A 161 1.25 0.75 29.67
CA LYS A 161 1.00 0.69 31.12
C LYS A 161 -0.47 0.39 31.43
N ALA A 162 -1.39 0.84 30.60
CA ALA A 162 -2.81 0.54 30.74
C ALA A 162 -3.17 -0.91 30.35
N GLY A 163 -2.23 -1.68 29.75
CA GLY A 163 -2.47 -3.07 29.30
C GLY A 163 -2.55 -3.23 27.79
N GLY A 164 -2.40 -2.15 27.02
CA GLY A 164 -2.43 -2.22 25.56
C GLY A 164 -1.20 -2.94 24.99
N GLN A 165 -1.42 -3.73 23.96
CA GLN A 165 -0.38 -4.51 23.29
C GLN A 165 0.21 -3.71 22.13
N PHE A 166 1.54 -3.52 22.12
CA PHE A 166 2.25 -2.76 21.09
C PHE A 166 3.35 -3.59 20.44
N ARG A 167 3.44 -3.56 19.11
CA ARG A 167 4.49 -4.20 18.32
C ARG A 167 5.02 -3.28 17.23
N LEU A 168 6.30 -3.48 16.88
CA LEU A 168 6.95 -2.84 15.73
C LEU A 168 7.10 -3.87 14.61
N PHE A 169 6.57 -3.56 13.44
CA PHE A 169 6.84 -4.35 12.25
C PHE A 169 8.24 -4.03 11.71
N ALA A 170 9.01 -5.07 11.39
CA ALA A 170 10.36 -5.00 10.82
C ALA A 170 11.26 -3.95 11.51
N PRO A 171 11.61 -4.13 12.81
CA PRO A 171 12.49 -3.21 13.52
C PRO A 171 13.85 -3.11 12.83
N LEU A 172 14.47 -1.91 12.87
CA LEU A 172 15.73 -1.60 12.18
C LEU A 172 16.92 -2.37 12.75
N ILE A 173 16.87 -2.76 14.02
CA ILE A 173 17.85 -3.62 14.68
C ILE A 173 17.15 -4.96 14.88
N HIS A 174 17.77 -6.04 14.41
CA HIS A 174 17.20 -7.38 14.30
C HIS A 174 16.17 -7.73 15.37
N GLY A 175 14.92 -7.85 14.93
CA GLY A 175 13.87 -8.46 15.74
C GLY A 175 14.07 -9.98 15.83
N PRO A 176 13.40 -10.65 16.76
CA PRO A 176 13.62 -12.07 17.08
C PRO A 176 13.42 -13.05 15.92
N MET A 177 12.94 -12.62 14.75
CA MET A 177 12.69 -13.45 13.58
C MET A 177 13.46 -13.06 12.32
N GLY A 178 14.50 -12.20 12.43
CA GLY A 178 15.41 -11.90 11.31
C GLY A 178 14.73 -11.37 10.04
N GLN A 179 13.65 -10.60 10.17
CA GLN A 179 12.93 -10.07 9.03
C GLN A 179 13.79 -9.05 8.27
N PRO A 180 13.82 -9.12 6.92
CA PRO A 180 14.54 -8.13 6.12
C PRO A 180 14.03 -6.72 6.41
N VAL A 181 14.95 -5.81 6.73
CA VAL A 181 14.65 -4.39 7.02
C VAL A 181 13.96 -3.70 5.83
N ASN A 182 14.12 -4.23 4.64
CA ASN A 182 13.53 -3.69 3.41
C ASN A 182 12.03 -3.96 3.24
N LEU A 183 11.48 -4.97 3.92
CA LEU A 183 10.06 -5.27 3.86
C LEU A 183 9.31 -4.37 4.83
N ARG A 184 8.41 -3.52 4.32
CA ARG A 184 7.64 -2.55 5.11
C ARG A 184 6.16 -2.91 5.10
N ASN A 185 5.51 -2.74 6.26
CA ASN A 185 4.06 -2.86 6.33
C ASN A 185 3.42 -1.49 6.03
N HIS A 186 2.92 -1.38 4.80
CA HIS A 186 2.29 -0.15 4.34
C HIS A 186 0.75 -0.20 4.42
N ARG A 187 0.17 -1.25 5.00
CA ARG A 187 -1.25 -1.38 5.28
C ARG A 187 -1.68 -0.37 6.35
N LYS A 188 -2.91 0.13 6.25
CA LYS A 188 -3.52 1.03 7.22
C LYS A 188 -4.91 0.51 7.50
N LEU A 189 -5.11 0.03 8.73
CA LEU A 189 -6.41 -0.45 9.19
C LEU A 189 -6.60 -0.22 10.69
N VAL A 190 -7.83 0.05 11.07
CA VAL A 190 -8.34 0.00 12.43
C VAL A 190 -9.62 -0.82 12.37
N LEU A 191 -9.67 -1.94 13.06
CA LEU A 191 -10.81 -2.84 13.06
C LEU A 191 -11.27 -3.05 14.50
N ALA A 192 -12.54 -2.74 14.79
CA ALA A 192 -13.19 -2.91 16.09
C ALA A 192 -14.14 -4.11 16.04
N ASP A 193 -14.03 -5.00 17.04
CA ASP A 193 -14.89 -6.16 17.28
C ASP A 193 -15.05 -7.09 16.05
N GLY A 194 -14.08 -7.03 15.11
CA GLY A 194 -14.16 -7.69 13.82
C GLY A 194 -15.29 -7.19 12.92
N LYS A 195 -15.98 -6.10 13.26
CA LYS A 195 -17.21 -5.63 12.60
C LYS A 195 -17.06 -4.31 11.87
N ARG A 196 -16.34 -3.36 12.46
CA ARG A 196 -16.21 -1.98 11.98
C ARG A 196 -14.78 -1.71 11.56
N LEU A 197 -14.59 -1.50 10.28
CA LEU A 197 -13.28 -1.30 9.66
C LEU A 197 -13.11 0.16 9.20
N TRP A 198 -12.01 0.78 9.57
CA TRP A 198 -11.46 1.96 8.90
C TRP A 198 -10.17 1.55 8.20
N ALA A 199 -10.04 1.83 6.88
CA ALA A 199 -8.85 1.50 6.11
C ALA A 199 -8.65 2.46 4.92
N GLY A 200 -7.57 2.24 4.13
CA GLY A 200 -7.30 3.01 2.92
C GLY A 200 -5.90 3.59 2.84
N GLY A 201 -5.77 4.81 2.29
CA GLY A 201 -4.47 5.46 2.04
C GLY A 201 -3.90 6.21 3.24
N ARG A 202 -4.76 6.74 4.15
CA ARG A 202 -4.34 7.63 5.23
C ARG A 202 -3.58 6.92 6.34
N ASN A 203 -2.50 7.54 6.78
CA ASN A 203 -1.85 7.25 8.05
C ASN A 203 -2.46 8.08 9.19
N VAL A 204 -1.92 7.98 10.41
CA VAL A 204 -2.41 8.73 11.56
C VAL A 204 -1.42 9.83 11.94
N GLY A 205 -1.87 11.07 11.81
CA GLY A 205 -1.14 12.28 12.14
C GLY A 205 -1.77 13.51 11.50
N ARG A 206 -1.27 14.70 11.89
CA ARG A 206 -1.83 15.99 11.46
C ARG A 206 -1.89 16.16 9.94
N ARG A 207 -0.89 15.68 9.20
CA ARG A 207 -0.86 15.77 7.73
C ARG A 207 -1.96 14.95 7.05
N TYR A 208 -2.44 13.90 7.69
CA TYR A 208 -3.43 12.98 7.12
C TYR A 208 -4.85 13.21 7.63
N LEU A 209 -4.99 13.64 8.91
CA LEU A 209 -6.26 13.77 9.63
C LEU A 209 -6.41 15.17 10.27
N GLY A 210 -5.69 16.16 9.76
CA GLY A 210 -5.79 17.57 10.18
C GLY A 210 -6.92 18.29 9.48
N ASP A 211 -6.91 19.62 9.55
CA ASP A 211 -7.85 20.51 8.89
C ASP A 211 -7.55 20.57 7.38
N SER A 212 -8.55 20.30 6.54
CA SER A 212 -8.43 20.35 5.07
C SER A 212 -8.12 21.74 4.53
N GLN A 213 -8.39 22.80 5.28
CA GLN A 213 -8.03 24.16 4.90
C GLN A 213 -6.52 24.43 5.03
N ASN A 214 -5.84 23.64 5.86
CA ASN A 214 -4.39 23.79 6.03
C ASN A 214 -3.65 23.23 4.80
N SER A 215 -2.71 24.01 4.25
CA SER A 215 -1.87 23.60 3.11
C SER A 215 -1.02 22.36 3.38
N ASP A 216 -0.63 22.12 4.63
CA ASP A 216 0.17 20.98 5.05
C ASP A 216 -0.65 19.67 5.13
N THR A 217 -1.98 19.76 5.09
CA THR A 217 -2.85 18.59 5.13
C THR A 217 -3.00 17.97 3.74
N TRP A 218 -2.75 16.68 3.66
CA TRP A 218 -2.66 15.94 2.41
C TRP A 218 -4.04 15.53 1.87
N VAL A 219 -4.17 15.53 0.56
CA VAL A 219 -5.33 14.97 -0.13
C VAL A 219 -5.16 13.46 -0.20
N ASP A 220 -6.07 12.71 0.42
CA ASP A 220 -5.99 11.25 0.49
C ASP A 220 -7.41 10.65 0.53
N LEU A 221 -7.52 9.34 0.33
CA LEU A 221 -8.77 8.60 0.35
C LEU A 221 -8.67 7.42 1.32
N SER A 222 -9.65 7.35 2.21
CA SER A 222 -9.88 6.20 3.09
C SER A 222 -11.32 5.73 2.94
N PHE A 223 -11.66 4.64 3.57
CA PHE A 223 -13.03 4.14 3.64
C PHE A 223 -13.31 3.54 5.02
N TYR A 224 -14.59 3.56 5.38
CA TYR A 224 -15.18 2.79 6.44
C TYR A 224 -15.95 1.63 5.82
N ALA A 225 -15.91 0.45 6.45
CA ALA A 225 -16.68 -0.70 5.98
C ALA A 225 -17.18 -1.57 7.13
N GLU A 226 -18.34 -2.18 6.93
CA GLU A 226 -18.92 -3.25 7.74
C GLU A 226 -19.28 -4.42 6.84
N GLY A 227 -19.40 -5.63 7.41
CA GLY A 227 -19.81 -6.82 6.69
C GLY A 227 -18.68 -7.81 6.46
N PRO A 228 -18.85 -8.79 5.57
CA PRO A 228 -17.92 -9.92 5.39
C PRO A 228 -16.48 -9.53 5.09
N ILE A 229 -16.23 -8.40 4.42
CA ILE A 229 -14.88 -7.90 4.10
C ILE A 229 -14.02 -7.70 5.36
N THR A 230 -14.61 -7.41 6.52
CA THR A 230 -13.88 -7.18 7.76
C THR A 230 -13.15 -8.42 8.25
N HIS A 231 -13.67 -9.61 7.96
CA HIS A 231 -13.02 -10.88 8.29
C HIS A 231 -11.70 -11.06 7.50
N GLU A 232 -11.70 -10.69 6.22
CA GLU A 232 -10.49 -10.71 5.38
C GLU A 232 -9.41 -9.78 5.94
N PHE A 233 -9.79 -8.58 6.41
CA PHE A 233 -8.85 -7.66 7.06
C PHE A 233 -8.39 -8.15 8.43
N ALA A 234 -9.24 -8.85 9.18
CA ALA A 234 -8.86 -9.49 10.45
C ALA A 234 -7.78 -10.57 10.22
N GLN A 235 -7.98 -11.42 9.21
CA GLN A 235 -7.00 -12.44 8.83
C GLN A 235 -5.66 -11.78 8.42
N LEU A 236 -5.72 -10.73 7.61
CA LEU A 236 -4.56 -9.97 7.17
C LEU A 236 -3.77 -9.36 8.35
N PHE A 237 -4.47 -8.87 9.38
CA PHE A 237 -3.85 -8.39 10.60
C PHE A 237 -3.18 -9.53 11.38
N CYS A 238 -3.82 -10.69 11.53
CA CYS A 238 -3.25 -11.84 12.23
C CYS A 238 -1.89 -12.24 11.66
N GLU A 239 -1.78 -12.26 10.34
CA GLU A 239 -0.54 -12.64 9.65
C GLU A 239 0.62 -11.67 9.99
N THR A 240 0.38 -10.36 9.95
CA THR A 240 1.41 -9.37 10.25
C THR A 240 1.72 -9.29 11.75
N TRP A 241 0.71 -9.36 12.60
CA TRP A 241 0.87 -9.37 14.04
C TRP A 241 1.72 -10.54 14.54
N THR A 242 1.46 -11.76 14.03
CA THR A 242 2.24 -12.95 14.33
C THR A 242 3.70 -12.81 13.86
N ARG A 243 3.91 -12.21 12.68
CA ARG A 243 5.27 -11.90 12.19
C ARG A 243 6.02 -10.92 13.09
N CYS A 244 5.32 -10.03 13.78
CA CYS A 244 5.91 -9.13 14.77
C CYS A 244 6.16 -9.80 16.13
N GLY A 245 5.97 -11.13 16.25
CA GLY A 245 6.08 -11.87 17.50
C GLY A 245 4.90 -11.63 18.45
N GLY A 246 3.79 -11.12 17.93
CA GLY A 246 2.53 -11.03 18.66
C GLY A 246 1.85 -12.39 18.72
N LYS A 247 1.10 -12.59 19.78
CA LYS A 247 0.23 -13.77 19.93
C LYS A 247 -1.22 -13.35 19.75
N ILE A 248 -1.97 -14.15 19.05
CA ILE A 248 -3.44 -14.08 18.96
C ILE A 248 -3.94 -15.46 19.39
N GLU A 249 -5.00 -15.49 20.11
CA GLU A 249 -5.67 -16.71 20.54
C GLU A 249 -6.09 -17.52 19.29
N ASP A 250 -5.90 -18.82 19.28
CA ASP A 250 -6.10 -19.69 18.11
C ASP A 250 -7.55 -19.64 17.55
N ASP A 251 -8.49 -19.27 18.37
CA ASP A 251 -9.91 -19.13 18.06
C ASP A 251 -10.37 -17.68 17.86
N TRP A 252 -9.48 -16.69 17.97
CA TRP A 252 -9.88 -15.29 17.81
C TRP A 252 -10.58 -15.04 16.46
N LEU A 253 -9.99 -15.47 15.35
CA LEU A 253 -10.59 -15.37 14.01
C LEU A 253 -11.91 -16.17 13.91
N LYS A 254 -11.95 -17.36 14.53
CA LYS A 254 -13.18 -18.19 14.54
C LYS A 254 -14.28 -17.55 15.36
N ASN A 255 -13.93 -16.89 16.48
CA ASN A 255 -14.86 -16.22 17.37
C ASN A 255 -15.37 -14.88 16.78
N LEU A 256 -14.67 -14.28 15.82
CA LEU A 256 -15.23 -13.18 15.06
C LEU A 256 -16.43 -13.64 14.21
N GLY A 257 -16.49 -14.94 13.90
CA GLY A 257 -17.55 -15.58 13.13
C GLY A 257 -17.63 -15.08 11.66
N PRO A 258 -18.31 -15.80 10.78
CA PRO A 258 -18.77 -15.18 9.55
C PRO A 258 -19.79 -14.10 9.95
N HIS A 259 -19.63 -12.88 9.47
CA HIS A 259 -20.64 -11.85 9.64
C HIS A 259 -21.95 -12.33 8.98
N ILE A 260 -22.92 -12.71 9.81
CA ILE A 260 -24.24 -13.15 9.37
C ILE A 260 -25.10 -11.93 8.98
N GLU A 261 -24.71 -10.75 9.49
CA GLU A 261 -25.37 -9.50 9.14
C GLU A 261 -24.81 -8.97 7.81
N ASN A 262 -25.69 -8.81 6.84
CA ASN A 262 -25.40 -8.12 5.59
C ASN A 262 -25.80 -6.64 5.76
N PRO A 263 -24.90 -5.76 6.27
CA PRO A 263 -25.26 -4.38 6.61
C PRO A 263 -25.49 -3.51 5.38
N GLY A 264 -25.19 -4.00 4.19
CA GLY A 264 -25.32 -3.27 2.94
C GLY A 264 -25.38 -4.15 1.71
N THR A 265 -25.24 -3.53 0.55
CA THR A 265 -25.38 -4.16 -0.77
C THR A 265 -24.06 -4.18 -1.55
N SER A 266 -22.99 -3.66 -0.98
CA SER A 266 -21.70 -3.58 -1.67
C SER A 266 -21.03 -4.95 -1.79
N CYS A 267 -20.57 -5.24 -3.00
CA CYS A 267 -19.68 -6.36 -3.30
C CYS A 267 -18.24 -5.87 -3.31
N LEU A 268 -17.42 -6.37 -2.39
CA LEU A 268 -16.04 -5.94 -2.19
C LEU A 268 -15.07 -7.12 -2.28
N GLN A 269 -13.86 -6.87 -2.75
CA GLN A 269 -12.81 -7.88 -2.79
C GLN A 269 -11.51 -7.32 -2.26
N LEU A 270 -10.92 -7.97 -1.25
CA LEU A 270 -9.59 -7.62 -0.75
C LEU A 270 -8.52 -8.15 -1.70
N MET A 271 -7.60 -7.28 -2.07
CA MET A 271 -6.39 -7.60 -2.84
C MET A 271 -5.16 -7.31 -1.99
N PRO A 272 -4.71 -8.24 -1.16
CA PRO A 272 -3.50 -8.08 -0.38
C PRO A 272 -2.26 -8.24 -1.25
N SER A 273 -1.20 -7.52 -0.89
CA SER A 273 0.14 -7.68 -1.44
C SER A 273 1.13 -7.77 -0.30
N GLY A 274 2.23 -8.46 -0.48
CA GLY A 274 3.24 -8.61 0.55
C GLY A 274 4.00 -9.93 0.46
N ALA A 275 5.05 -10.09 1.26
CA ALA A 275 5.81 -11.33 1.33
C ALA A 275 5.03 -12.48 2.01
N ASP A 276 3.86 -12.21 2.53
CA ASP A 276 2.87 -13.15 3.06
C ASP A 276 1.97 -13.74 1.96
N GLN A 277 1.95 -13.10 0.78
CA GLN A 277 1.10 -13.52 -0.33
C GLN A 277 1.86 -14.36 -1.37
N GLN A 278 1.13 -15.17 -2.13
CA GLN A 278 1.70 -15.94 -3.25
C GLN A 278 1.93 -15.02 -4.46
N GLY A 279 3.17 -14.93 -4.92
CA GLY A 279 3.53 -14.15 -6.10
C GLY A 279 3.22 -12.65 -5.98
N ASP A 280 3.03 -12.00 -7.12
CA ASP A 280 2.82 -10.56 -7.25
C ASP A 280 1.40 -10.26 -7.76
N ALA A 281 0.40 -10.91 -7.13
CA ALA A 281 -0.98 -10.96 -7.60
C ALA A 281 -1.58 -9.57 -7.91
N LEU A 282 -1.37 -8.59 -7.03
CA LEU A 282 -1.88 -7.22 -7.24
C LEU A 282 -1.25 -6.57 -8.47
N HIS A 283 0.08 -6.67 -8.60
CA HIS A 283 0.80 -6.14 -9.76
C HIS A 283 0.34 -6.81 -11.05
N ASP A 284 0.31 -8.13 -11.07
CA ASP A 284 -0.03 -8.91 -12.26
C ASP A 284 -1.49 -8.69 -12.67
N LEU A 285 -2.40 -8.51 -11.69
CA LEU A 285 -3.79 -8.15 -11.93
C LEU A 285 -3.91 -6.77 -12.60
N ILE A 286 -3.22 -5.76 -12.07
CA ILE A 286 -3.24 -4.41 -12.64
C ILE A 286 -2.71 -4.44 -14.08
N VAL A 287 -1.57 -5.09 -14.32
CA VAL A 287 -0.99 -5.23 -15.67
C VAL A 287 -1.96 -5.94 -16.62
N HIS A 288 -2.57 -7.04 -16.16
CA HIS A 288 -3.56 -7.77 -16.94
C HIS A 288 -4.77 -6.91 -17.33
N LEU A 289 -5.33 -6.17 -16.37
CA LEU A 289 -6.49 -5.30 -16.61
C LEU A 289 -6.13 -4.10 -17.51
N VAL A 290 -4.94 -3.52 -17.38
CA VAL A 290 -4.45 -2.45 -18.28
C VAL A 290 -4.35 -2.96 -19.73
N HIS A 291 -3.86 -4.18 -19.93
CA HIS A 291 -3.84 -4.79 -21.27
C HIS A 291 -5.24 -5.04 -21.84
N ARG A 292 -6.23 -5.29 -20.99
CA ARG A 292 -7.62 -5.55 -21.41
C ARG A 292 -8.50 -4.31 -21.48
N ALA A 293 -8.06 -3.21 -20.90
CA ALA A 293 -8.83 -1.97 -20.90
C ALA A 293 -9.15 -1.50 -22.32
N GLU A 294 -10.40 -1.11 -22.55
CA GLU A 294 -10.95 -0.66 -23.83
C GLU A 294 -11.39 0.81 -23.80
N ARG A 295 -11.76 1.33 -22.61
CA ARG A 295 -12.34 2.66 -22.45
C ARG A 295 -11.42 3.61 -21.71
N ARG A 296 -11.06 3.28 -20.47
CA ARG A 296 -10.35 4.20 -19.58
C ARG A 296 -9.39 3.49 -18.63
N ILE A 297 -8.28 4.16 -18.36
CA ILE A 297 -7.29 3.83 -17.34
C ILE A 297 -6.99 5.11 -16.59
N TRP A 298 -7.51 5.26 -15.37
CA TRP A 298 -7.29 6.42 -14.53
C TRP A 298 -6.57 6.01 -13.25
N ILE A 299 -5.43 6.62 -13.00
CA ILE A 299 -4.56 6.30 -11.88
C ILE A 299 -4.35 7.53 -11.02
N CYS A 300 -4.64 7.43 -9.73
CA CYS A 300 -4.29 8.41 -8.71
C CYS A 300 -3.24 7.80 -7.78
N THR A 301 -2.06 8.42 -7.69
CA THR A 301 -0.95 7.91 -6.87
C THR A 301 0.00 9.04 -6.46
N PRO A 302 0.55 9.01 -5.22
CA PRO A 302 1.58 9.98 -4.81
C PRO A 302 2.90 9.79 -5.54
N TYR A 303 3.25 8.55 -5.86
CA TYR A 303 4.50 8.18 -6.52
C TYR A 303 4.18 7.34 -7.75
N PHE A 304 4.66 7.79 -8.90
CA PHE A 304 4.47 7.13 -10.17
C PHE A 304 5.82 6.68 -10.73
N VAL A 305 6.26 5.51 -10.27
CA VAL A 305 7.50 4.85 -10.75
C VAL A 305 7.13 3.41 -11.12
N PRO A 306 6.39 3.23 -12.23
CA PRO A 306 5.83 1.93 -12.60
C PRO A 306 6.92 0.93 -12.96
N SER A 307 6.62 -0.36 -12.79
CA SER A 307 7.43 -1.43 -13.36
C SER A 307 7.47 -1.35 -14.88
N SER A 308 8.50 -1.92 -15.50
CA SER A 308 8.60 -1.93 -16.97
C SER A 308 7.37 -2.57 -17.62
N SER A 309 6.83 -3.65 -17.04
CA SER A 309 5.63 -4.32 -17.58
C SER A 309 4.39 -3.43 -17.50
N LEU A 310 4.20 -2.69 -16.40
CA LEU A 310 3.08 -1.76 -16.27
C LEU A 310 3.24 -0.56 -17.20
N PHE A 311 4.45 -0.02 -17.31
CA PHE A 311 4.75 1.08 -18.22
C PHE A 311 4.45 0.73 -19.69
N GLU A 312 4.92 -0.43 -20.15
CA GLU A 312 4.66 -0.93 -21.51
C GLU A 312 3.15 -1.21 -21.74
N ALA A 313 2.47 -1.73 -20.72
CA ALA A 313 1.04 -1.95 -20.80
C ALA A 313 0.26 -0.63 -20.97
N LEU A 314 0.61 0.42 -20.19
CA LEU A 314 0.02 1.76 -20.29
C LEU A 314 0.29 2.39 -21.66
N SER A 315 1.54 2.33 -22.12
CA SER A 315 1.95 2.81 -23.45
C SER A 315 1.17 2.13 -24.58
N THR A 316 1.02 0.81 -24.49
CA THR A 316 0.28 0.03 -25.48
C THR A 316 -1.22 0.34 -25.42
N ALA A 317 -1.81 0.46 -24.21
CA ALA A 317 -3.22 0.83 -24.05
C ALA A 317 -3.50 2.20 -24.69
N ARG A 318 -2.64 3.18 -24.46
CA ARG A 318 -2.79 4.52 -25.10
C ARG A 318 -2.72 4.45 -26.62
N ARG A 319 -1.80 3.65 -27.18
CA ARG A 319 -1.72 3.41 -28.64
C ARG A 319 -2.95 2.72 -29.22
N ARG A 320 -3.66 1.90 -28.42
CA ARG A 320 -4.98 1.32 -28.80
C ARG A 320 -6.12 2.34 -28.76
N GLY A 321 -5.90 3.57 -28.31
CA GLY A 321 -6.91 4.61 -28.21
C GLY A 321 -7.62 4.66 -26.85
N VAL A 322 -7.18 3.89 -25.85
CA VAL A 322 -7.74 3.94 -24.50
C VAL A 322 -7.43 5.30 -23.87
N GLU A 323 -8.40 5.86 -23.17
CA GLU A 323 -8.23 7.08 -22.39
C GLU A 323 -7.36 6.79 -21.15
N VAL A 324 -6.16 7.33 -21.11
CA VAL A 324 -5.23 7.15 -19.98
C VAL A 324 -5.01 8.47 -19.28
N ARG A 325 -5.32 8.52 -17.98
CA ARG A 325 -5.09 9.68 -17.09
C ARG A 325 -4.29 9.27 -15.87
N ILE A 326 -3.29 10.07 -15.50
CA ILE A 326 -2.47 9.84 -14.31
C ILE A 326 -2.45 11.10 -13.47
N THR A 327 -2.95 11.00 -12.23
CA THR A 327 -3.04 12.12 -11.29
C THR A 327 -2.03 11.93 -10.16
N PHE A 328 -1.16 12.91 -9.95
CA PHE A 328 -0.11 12.89 -8.92
C PHE A 328 0.21 14.30 -8.41
N PRO A 329 0.93 14.47 -7.27
CA PRO A 329 1.30 15.79 -6.78
C PRO A 329 2.46 16.38 -7.58
N GLU A 330 2.50 17.71 -7.73
CA GLU A 330 3.64 18.41 -8.34
C GLU A 330 4.94 18.07 -7.60
N ARG A 331 4.90 18.09 -6.26
CA ARG A 331 5.99 17.70 -5.39
C ARG A 331 5.47 16.75 -4.33
N SER A 332 6.11 15.60 -4.22
CA SER A 332 5.81 14.66 -3.16
C SER A 332 6.72 14.90 -1.95
N ASN A 333 6.50 14.13 -0.89
CA ASN A 333 7.40 14.10 0.26
C ASN A 333 8.63 13.19 0.05
N GLN A 334 8.81 12.63 -1.16
CA GLN A 334 9.91 11.75 -1.57
C GLN A 334 10.61 12.30 -2.81
N SER A 335 11.60 13.17 -2.61
CA SER A 335 12.29 13.85 -3.73
C SER A 335 12.93 12.90 -4.73
N LEU A 336 13.41 11.74 -4.28
CA LEU A 336 13.98 10.73 -5.18
C LEU A 336 12.91 10.09 -6.06
N ALA A 337 11.72 9.83 -5.54
CA ALA A 337 10.60 9.33 -6.34
C ALA A 337 10.12 10.39 -7.36
N ASP A 338 10.13 11.68 -6.97
CA ASP A 338 9.82 12.78 -7.89
C ASP A 338 10.82 12.88 -9.05
N LEU A 339 12.10 12.64 -8.78
CA LEU A 339 13.14 12.56 -9.83
C LEU A 339 12.97 11.32 -10.71
N ALA A 340 12.74 10.16 -10.08
CA ALA A 340 12.63 8.89 -10.80
C ALA A 340 11.42 8.84 -11.75
N ARG A 341 10.32 9.56 -11.43
CA ARG A 341 9.10 9.58 -12.26
C ARG A 341 9.26 10.34 -13.58
N GLY A 342 10.19 11.32 -13.64
CA GLY A 342 10.34 12.25 -14.77
C GLY A 342 10.39 11.56 -16.14
N PRO A 343 11.27 10.57 -16.38
CA PRO A 343 11.33 9.86 -17.66
C PRO A 343 10.02 9.17 -18.05
N PHE A 344 9.33 8.52 -17.09
CA PHE A 344 8.08 7.83 -17.34
C PHE A 344 6.95 8.79 -17.72
N VAL A 345 6.85 9.90 -16.98
CA VAL A 345 5.84 10.94 -17.24
C VAL A 345 6.06 11.57 -18.60
N ASN A 346 7.30 11.98 -18.92
CA ASN A 346 7.63 12.61 -20.21
C ASN A 346 7.28 11.69 -21.39
N GLU A 347 7.64 10.42 -21.32
CA GLU A 347 7.40 9.48 -22.43
C GLU A 347 5.91 9.17 -22.60
N LEU A 348 5.15 9.00 -21.50
CA LEU A 348 3.71 8.78 -21.57
C LEU A 348 2.96 10.04 -22.05
N GLU A 349 3.41 11.24 -21.66
CA GLU A 349 2.85 12.51 -22.12
C GLU A 349 3.07 12.70 -23.63
N GLU A 350 4.24 12.35 -24.16
CA GLU A 350 4.54 12.31 -25.60
C GLU A 350 3.60 11.35 -26.37
N LEU A 351 3.13 10.28 -25.72
CA LEU A 351 2.12 9.38 -26.27
C LEU A 351 0.69 9.90 -26.15
N GLY A 352 0.49 11.05 -25.53
CA GLY A 352 -0.80 11.68 -25.32
C GLY A 352 -1.58 11.16 -24.09
N VAL A 353 -0.89 10.60 -23.10
CA VAL A 353 -1.48 10.33 -21.77
C VAL A 353 -1.70 11.67 -21.05
N GLU A 354 -2.87 11.83 -20.45
CA GLU A 354 -3.22 13.02 -19.69
C GLU A 354 -2.58 12.98 -18.30
N MET A 355 -1.68 13.93 -18.04
CA MET A 355 -1.01 14.09 -16.75
C MET A 355 -1.68 15.17 -15.93
N ASN A 356 -2.38 14.77 -14.86
CA ASN A 356 -3.04 15.68 -13.94
C ASN A 356 -2.17 15.93 -12.72
N VAL A 357 -1.68 17.17 -12.57
CA VAL A 357 -0.70 17.55 -11.55
C VAL A 357 -1.37 18.39 -10.47
N LEU A 358 -1.55 17.82 -9.28
CA LEU A 358 -2.09 18.59 -8.15
C LEU A 358 -1.00 19.50 -7.58
N ARG A 359 -1.22 20.82 -7.67
CA ARG A 359 -0.30 21.84 -7.15
C ARG A 359 -0.70 22.33 -5.77
N GLY A 360 0.28 22.80 -5.00
CA GLY A 360 0.08 23.44 -3.70
C GLY A 360 -0.31 22.52 -2.55
N LYS A 361 -0.68 21.26 -2.82
CA LYS A 361 -0.97 20.25 -1.79
C LYS A 361 -0.36 18.90 -2.18
N MET A 362 0.04 18.14 -1.16
CA MET A 362 0.45 16.76 -1.37
C MET A 362 -0.76 15.87 -1.64
N LEU A 363 -0.78 15.21 -2.78
CA LEU A 363 -1.73 14.14 -3.10
C LEU A 363 -1.14 12.82 -2.63
N HIS A 364 -1.85 12.13 -1.73
CA HIS A 364 -1.41 10.86 -1.18
C HIS A 364 -2.42 9.73 -1.39
N ALA A 365 -3.55 10.00 -2.02
CA ALA A 365 -4.55 8.99 -2.35
C ALA A 365 -4.02 7.95 -3.34
N LYS A 366 -4.52 6.72 -3.23
CA LYS A 366 -4.26 5.61 -4.13
C LYS A 366 -5.60 5.06 -4.60
N ALA A 367 -5.91 5.36 -5.84
CA ALA A 367 -7.09 4.84 -6.52
C ALA A 367 -6.74 4.52 -7.97
N ILE A 368 -7.25 3.42 -8.48
CA ILE A 368 -7.04 2.97 -9.85
C ILE A 368 -8.38 2.58 -10.44
N ILE A 369 -8.71 3.12 -11.60
CA ILE A 369 -9.93 2.83 -12.33
C ILE A 369 -9.54 2.28 -13.70
N LEU A 370 -9.89 1.03 -13.95
CA LEU A 370 -9.60 0.29 -15.18
C LEU A 370 -10.93 -0.22 -15.74
N ASP A 371 -11.53 0.55 -16.65
CA ASP A 371 -12.91 0.34 -17.11
C ASP A 371 -13.91 0.25 -15.96
N ASP A 372 -14.38 -0.95 -15.64
CA ASP A 372 -15.33 -1.24 -14.56
C ASP A 372 -14.67 -1.74 -13.26
N TYR A 373 -13.35 -1.83 -13.24
CA TYR A 373 -12.60 -2.25 -12.06
C TYR A 373 -12.08 -1.03 -11.31
N THR A 374 -12.54 -0.81 -10.08
CA THR A 374 -12.13 0.32 -9.27
C THR A 374 -11.43 -0.15 -8.00
N PHE A 375 -10.23 0.36 -7.78
CA PHE A 375 -9.37 0.00 -6.65
C PHE A 375 -9.16 1.20 -5.74
N VAL A 376 -9.21 0.97 -4.44
CA VAL A 376 -8.84 1.95 -3.42
C VAL A 376 -8.07 1.27 -2.30
N GLY A 377 -7.05 1.91 -1.73
CA GLY A 377 -6.31 1.32 -0.62
C GLY A 377 -4.95 1.96 -0.35
N SER A 378 -3.96 1.12 -0.04
CA SER A 378 -2.67 1.59 0.45
C SER A 378 -1.54 1.58 -0.59
N ALA A 379 -1.68 0.82 -1.71
CA ALA A 379 -0.60 0.61 -2.67
C ALA A 379 -0.43 1.78 -3.63
N ASN A 380 0.77 2.34 -3.68
CA ASN A 380 1.16 3.28 -4.73
C ASN A 380 1.43 2.55 -6.04
N VAL A 381 1.45 3.30 -7.15
CA VAL A 381 1.85 2.78 -8.45
C VAL A 381 3.38 2.97 -8.63
N ASP A 382 4.12 2.30 -7.76
CA ASP A 382 5.58 2.15 -7.83
C ASP A 382 5.98 0.68 -7.63
N GLU A 383 7.18 0.33 -8.08
CA GLU A 383 7.68 -1.05 -7.98
C GLU A 383 7.76 -1.52 -6.53
N ARG A 384 8.07 -0.62 -5.60
CA ARG A 384 8.20 -0.97 -4.19
C ARG A 384 6.87 -1.36 -3.57
N SER A 385 5.81 -0.58 -3.82
CA SER A 385 4.47 -0.88 -3.31
C SER A 385 3.88 -2.13 -3.95
N LEU A 386 4.05 -2.29 -5.25
CA LEU A 386 3.42 -3.40 -5.97
C LEU A 386 4.16 -4.74 -5.81
N LEU A 387 5.49 -4.73 -5.54
CA LEU A 387 6.32 -5.94 -5.57
C LEU A 387 7.03 -6.26 -4.24
N VAL A 388 7.11 -5.32 -3.28
CA VAL A 388 7.94 -5.49 -2.07
C VAL A 388 7.15 -5.30 -0.79
N ASN A 389 6.43 -4.19 -0.65
CA ASN A 389 5.71 -3.84 0.57
C ASN A 389 4.51 -4.74 0.82
N TYR A 390 4.10 -4.79 2.08
CA TYR A 390 2.79 -5.31 2.47
C TYR A 390 1.76 -4.22 2.24
N GLU A 391 0.84 -4.45 1.31
CA GLU A 391 -0.22 -3.51 0.93
C GLU A 391 -1.60 -4.17 1.02
N SER A 392 -2.63 -3.35 0.99
CA SER A 392 -4.02 -3.79 0.87
C SER A 392 -4.78 -2.85 -0.04
N MET A 393 -5.36 -3.39 -1.10
CA MET A 393 -6.31 -2.70 -1.97
C MET A 393 -7.67 -3.38 -1.87
N VAL A 394 -8.74 -2.63 -2.07
CA VAL A 394 -10.09 -3.17 -2.20
C VAL A 394 -10.59 -2.87 -3.60
N ILE A 395 -11.13 -3.88 -4.27
CA ILE A 395 -11.88 -3.72 -5.51
C ILE A 395 -13.34 -3.53 -5.13
N ALA A 396 -13.96 -2.47 -5.62
CA ALA A 396 -15.40 -2.25 -5.53
C ALA A 396 -16.06 -2.79 -6.81
N TRP A 397 -16.92 -3.80 -6.63
CA TRP A 397 -17.63 -4.46 -7.74
C TRP A 397 -19.02 -3.89 -7.97
N SER A 398 -19.65 -3.32 -6.93
CA SER A 398 -20.98 -2.73 -7.02
C SER A 398 -20.95 -1.47 -7.86
N GLN A 399 -22.01 -1.27 -8.65
CA GLN A 399 -22.10 -0.12 -9.57
C GLN A 399 -22.04 1.22 -8.83
N GLU A 400 -22.78 1.37 -7.75
CA GLU A 400 -22.83 2.59 -6.95
C GLU A 400 -21.45 2.97 -6.40
N ASP A 401 -20.70 2.00 -5.86
CA ASP A 401 -19.37 2.22 -5.31
C ASP A 401 -18.36 2.62 -6.41
N ARG A 402 -18.48 1.99 -7.58
CA ARG A 402 -17.65 2.33 -8.76
C ARG A 402 -17.94 3.74 -9.25
N GLU A 403 -19.21 4.11 -9.37
CA GLU A 403 -19.64 5.44 -9.81
C GLU A 403 -19.15 6.52 -8.85
N TYR A 404 -19.22 6.26 -7.54
CA TYR A 404 -18.65 7.16 -6.52
C TYR A 404 -17.15 7.40 -6.74
N LEU A 405 -16.36 6.33 -6.94
CA LEU A 405 -14.91 6.44 -7.15
C LEU A 405 -14.57 7.16 -8.46
N VAL A 406 -15.35 6.94 -9.50
CA VAL A 406 -15.23 7.65 -10.78
C VAL A 406 -15.50 9.14 -10.61
N ASP A 407 -16.59 9.52 -9.95
CA ASP A 407 -16.95 10.91 -9.67
C ASP A 407 -15.90 11.59 -8.78
N TRP A 408 -15.46 10.89 -7.72
CA TRP A 408 -14.39 11.39 -6.87
C TRP A 408 -13.10 11.67 -7.64
N TYR A 409 -12.70 10.77 -8.54
CA TYR A 409 -11.50 10.96 -9.37
C TYR A 409 -11.65 12.15 -10.31
N GLN A 410 -12.81 12.29 -10.96
CA GLN A 410 -13.09 13.42 -11.86
C GLN A 410 -12.99 14.76 -11.14
N LYS A 411 -13.64 14.88 -9.99
CA LYS A 411 -13.56 16.08 -9.14
C LYS A 411 -12.13 16.39 -8.65
N LEU A 412 -11.32 15.35 -8.45
CA LEU A 412 -9.90 15.51 -8.13
C LEU A 412 -9.11 16.01 -9.34
N ALA A 413 -9.33 15.43 -10.53
CA ALA A 413 -8.68 15.81 -11.78
C ALA A 413 -9.02 17.25 -12.20
N GLU A 414 -10.26 17.71 -12.01
CA GLU A 414 -10.68 19.10 -12.27
C GLU A 414 -9.92 20.15 -11.43
N ARG A 415 -9.36 19.74 -10.29
CA ARG A 415 -8.55 20.59 -9.40
C ARG A 415 -7.06 20.55 -9.73
N ALA A 416 -6.66 19.74 -10.68
CA ALA A 416 -5.28 19.56 -11.10
C ALA A 416 -4.99 20.34 -12.38
N ASP A 417 -3.75 20.78 -12.54
CA ASP A 417 -3.26 21.36 -13.78
C ASP A 417 -2.78 20.25 -14.73
N THR A 418 -2.84 20.50 -16.03
CA THR A 418 -2.36 19.54 -17.02
C THR A 418 -0.85 19.69 -17.24
N GLY A 419 -0.13 18.58 -17.17
CA GLY A 419 1.29 18.46 -17.51
C GLY A 419 2.26 18.96 -16.44
N LEU A 420 3.45 18.35 -16.42
CA LEU A 420 4.58 18.85 -15.63
C LEU A 420 5.30 19.97 -16.39
N LYS A 421 5.85 20.94 -15.64
CA LYS A 421 6.76 21.93 -16.24
C LYS A 421 8.00 21.20 -16.79
N PRO A 422 8.43 21.51 -18.02
CA PRO A 422 9.62 20.87 -18.61
C PRO A 422 10.85 21.08 -17.73
N ALA A 423 11.51 20.00 -17.38
CA ALA A 423 12.78 20.05 -16.65
C ALA A 423 13.92 20.57 -17.53
N SER A 424 14.90 21.26 -16.94
CA SER A 424 16.11 21.69 -17.66
C SER A 424 16.94 20.48 -18.13
N LYS A 425 17.77 20.65 -19.17
CA LYS A 425 18.59 19.55 -19.71
C LYS A 425 19.45 18.82 -18.66
N PRO A 426 20.17 19.52 -17.74
CA PRO A 426 20.93 18.84 -16.69
C PRO A 426 20.02 18.04 -15.74
N TRP A 427 18.83 18.58 -15.44
CA TRP A 427 17.86 17.94 -14.58
C TRP A 427 17.31 16.66 -15.20
N ARG A 428 17.01 16.65 -16.50
CA ARG A 428 16.58 15.45 -17.23
C ARG A 428 17.64 14.33 -17.22
N LEU A 429 18.92 14.69 -17.24
CA LEU A 429 20.00 13.69 -17.10
C LEU A 429 19.99 13.08 -15.70
N LEU A 430 19.83 13.91 -14.66
CA LEU A 430 19.71 13.45 -13.28
C LEU A 430 18.50 12.53 -13.09
N GLU A 431 17.34 12.91 -13.64
CA GLU A 431 16.12 12.08 -13.63
C GLU A 431 16.38 10.70 -14.24
N LYS A 432 17.06 10.63 -15.39
CA LYS A 432 17.42 9.35 -16.02
C LYS A 432 18.36 8.51 -15.16
N ILE A 433 19.33 9.13 -14.50
CA ILE A 433 20.26 8.41 -13.59
C ILE A 433 19.49 7.86 -12.38
N VAL A 434 18.65 8.69 -11.77
CA VAL A 434 17.86 8.28 -10.59
C VAL A 434 16.81 7.23 -10.94
N SER A 435 16.22 7.30 -12.14
CA SER A 435 15.24 6.30 -12.58
C SER A 435 15.84 4.88 -12.76
N LEU A 436 17.17 4.76 -12.92
CA LEU A 436 17.83 3.44 -12.91
C LEU A 436 17.77 2.78 -11.53
N ALA A 437 17.65 3.57 -10.45
CA ALA A 437 17.45 3.09 -9.09
C ALA A 437 15.96 2.95 -8.73
N GLY A 438 15.03 3.23 -9.65
CA GLY A 438 13.59 3.15 -9.46
C GLY A 438 13.10 1.89 -8.75
N PRO A 439 13.60 0.69 -9.09
CA PRO A 439 13.23 -0.56 -8.44
C PRO A 439 13.55 -0.63 -6.94
N GLU A 440 14.37 0.25 -6.43
CA GLU A 440 14.81 0.29 -5.01
C GLU A 440 14.18 1.48 -4.24
N LEU A 441 13.55 2.41 -4.96
CA LEU A 441 12.85 3.58 -4.42
C LEU A 441 11.41 3.27 -4.09
#